data_89aa43be6b9f6fe88de657cb70675ae6
#
_entry.id   89aa43be6b9f6fe88de657cb70675ae6
#
_cell.length_a   1.000
_cell.length_b   1.000
_cell.length_c   1.000
_cell.angle_alpha   90.00
_cell.angle_beta   90.00
_cell.angle_gamma   90.00
#
_symmetry.space_group_name_H-M   'P 1'
#
loop_
_entity.id
_entity.type
_entity.pdbx_description
1 polymer ?
#
loop_
_entity_poly.entity_id
_entity_poly.type
_entity_poly.pdbx_seq_one_letter_code
_entity_poly.pdbx_strand_id
1 'polypeptide(L)'
;MSRLNIIKFEYRNNSKEIYSFVENLDWAVLLDSNSAKFPNQNYDIISCNPIKKIFGKGTDSIFIENSEEKHIESDPINVLRENMDLDSNHDELPFTGGAIGFLSYDQGNTYENINQKSDDFKMPYIAFGIYDWAIILDHKKKETILVFKNKNNLIENLITQLSNEILITED
;
A
#
# COMPACT_ATOMS: atom_id res chain seq x y z
N MET A 1 6.01 18.93 -8.91
CA MET A 1 6.00 18.04 -7.71
C MET A 1 4.74 18.31 -6.92
N SER A 2 3.88 17.33 -6.74
CA SER A 2 2.71 17.46 -5.85
C SER A 2 3.20 17.51 -4.40
N ARG A 3 2.73 18.50 -3.66
CA ARG A 3 3.08 18.68 -2.24
C ARG A 3 2.44 17.56 -1.42
N LEU A 4 3.21 16.90 -0.55
CA LEU A 4 2.68 15.96 0.41
C LEU A 4 1.80 16.69 1.43
N ASN A 5 0.57 16.21 1.63
CA ASN A 5 -0.36 16.68 2.65
C ASN A 5 -0.39 15.68 3.80
N ILE A 6 -0.39 16.17 5.03
CA ILE A 6 -0.38 15.36 6.25
C ILE A 6 -1.48 15.90 7.15
N ILE A 7 -2.42 15.04 7.57
CA ILE A 7 -3.48 15.37 8.53
C ILE A 7 -3.35 14.37 9.69
N LYS A 8 -3.34 14.88 10.92
CA LYS A 8 -3.32 14.07 12.13
C LYS A 8 -4.69 14.03 12.76
N PHE A 9 -5.08 12.86 13.23
CA PHE A 9 -6.32 12.58 13.94
C PHE A 9 -6.01 11.94 15.29
N GLU A 10 -7.03 11.86 16.15
CA GLU A 10 -6.92 11.09 17.39
C GLU A 10 -6.52 9.64 17.10
N TYR A 11 -5.75 9.09 18.02
CA TYR A 11 -5.23 7.74 17.87
C TYR A 11 -6.34 6.71 17.90
N ARG A 12 -6.31 5.84 16.90
CA ARG A 12 -7.13 4.64 16.83
C ARG A 12 -6.26 3.42 16.98
N ASN A 13 -6.63 2.53 17.89
CA ASN A 13 -5.84 1.34 18.20
C ASN A 13 -6.24 0.11 17.37
N ASN A 14 -7.31 0.21 16.58
CA ASN A 14 -7.87 -0.89 15.79
C ASN A 14 -7.76 -0.60 14.29
N SER A 15 -6.66 -1.07 13.69
CA SER A 15 -6.43 -0.90 12.24
C SER A 15 -7.47 -1.60 11.37
N LYS A 16 -8.07 -2.70 11.84
CA LYS A 16 -9.11 -3.44 11.09
C LYS A 16 -10.39 -2.64 10.95
N GLU A 17 -10.74 -1.85 11.96
CA GLU A 17 -11.89 -0.95 11.90
C GLU A 17 -11.68 0.14 10.84
N ILE A 18 -10.50 0.76 10.81
CA ILE A 18 -10.16 1.73 9.77
C ILE A 18 -10.07 1.05 8.39
N TYR A 19 -9.52 -0.15 8.31
CA TYR A 19 -9.45 -0.91 7.07
C TYR A 19 -10.83 -1.21 6.48
N SER A 20 -11.86 -1.41 7.32
CA SER A 20 -13.23 -1.64 6.85
C SER A 20 -13.81 -0.48 6.00
N PHE A 21 -13.25 0.73 6.12
CA PHE A 21 -13.64 1.87 5.26
C PHE A 21 -13.21 1.69 3.80
N VAL A 22 -12.22 0.85 3.55
CA VAL A 22 -11.58 0.69 2.24
C VAL A 22 -11.48 -0.78 1.76
N GLU A 23 -11.82 -1.76 2.59
CA GLU A 23 -11.62 -3.20 2.32
C GLU A 23 -12.24 -3.69 0.99
N ASN A 24 -13.34 -3.06 0.56
CA ASN A 24 -14.04 -3.41 -0.68
C ASN A 24 -13.56 -2.58 -1.89
N LEU A 25 -12.56 -1.72 -1.72
CA LEU A 25 -11.98 -0.94 -2.79
C LEU A 25 -10.84 -1.70 -3.48
N ASP A 26 -10.52 -1.26 -4.68
CA ASP A 26 -9.54 -1.93 -5.53
C ASP A 26 -8.14 -1.97 -4.88
N TRP A 27 -7.56 -3.15 -4.83
CA TRP A 27 -6.24 -3.40 -4.22
C TRP A 27 -6.09 -2.79 -2.82
N ALA A 28 -7.12 -2.94 -1.97
CA ALA A 28 -7.03 -2.53 -0.58
C ALA A 28 -5.96 -3.37 0.16
N VAL A 29 -5.10 -2.68 0.90
CA VAL A 29 -3.98 -3.30 1.64
C VAL A 29 -3.98 -2.84 3.10
N LEU A 30 -3.67 -3.78 3.99
CA LEU A 30 -3.40 -3.55 5.41
C LEU A 30 -2.07 -4.23 5.76
N LEU A 31 -1.09 -3.42 6.14
CA LEU A 31 0.14 -3.90 6.78
C LEU A 31 -0.05 -3.77 8.29
N ASP A 32 -0.48 -4.87 8.92
CA ASP A 32 -0.75 -4.95 10.36
C ASP A 32 0.51 -5.39 11.10
N SER A 33 1.04 -4.53 11.94
CA SER A 33 2.22 -4.81 12.77
C SER A 33 1.92 -5.73 13.94
N ASN A 34 0.63 -5.97 14.27
CA ASN A 34 0.21 -6.70 15.45
C ASN A 34 0.81 -6.12 16.76
N SER A 35 0.80 -4.80 16.88
CA SER A 35 1.43 -4.04 17.97
C SER A 35 0.92 -4.44 19.36
N ALA A 36 -0.32 -4.93 19.48
CA ALA A 36 -0.87 -5.45 20.73
C ALA A 36 -0.08 -6.66 21.27
N LYS A 37 0.48 -7.50 20.38
CA LYS A 37 1.26 -8.69 20.72
C LYS A 37 2.77 -8.41 20.73
N PHE A 38 3.21 -7.46 19.91
CA PHE A 38 4.62 -7.12 19.71
C PHE A 38 4.85 -5.61 19.93
N PRO A 39 5.06 -5.16 21.17
CA PRO A 39 5.10 -3.72 21.53
C PRO A 39 6.24 -2.93 20.87
N ASN A 40 7.22 -3.59 20.26
CA ASN A 40 8.30 -2.93 19.53
C ASN A 40 7.95 -2.61 18.08
N GLN A 41 6.79 -3.04 17.59
CA GLN A 41 6.30 -2.72 16.26
C GLN A 41 5.43 -1.47 16.34
N ASN A 42 5.74 -0.50 15.49
CA ASN A 42 5.29 0.86 15.72
C ASN A 42 4.14 1.31 14.79
N TYR A 43 3.96 0.68 13.63
CA TYR A 43 3.09 1.23 12.60
C TYR A 43 2.19 0.18 11.96
N ASP A 44 0.89 0.53 11.80
CA ASP A 44 0.04 -0.12 10.80
C ASP A 44 -0.16 0.84 9.64
N ILE A 45 -0.24 0.30 8.41
CA ILE A 45 -0.37 1.08 7.18
C ILE A 45 -1.53 0.55 6.36
N ILE A 46 -2.43 1.45 5.94
CA ILE A 46 -3.61 1.15 5.15
C ILE A 46 -3.59 2.01 3.88
N SER A 47 -3.89 1.41 2.73
CA SER A 47 -4.12 2.11 1.48
C SER A 47 -5.02 1.31 0.54
N CYS A 48 -5.46 1.92 -0.55
CA CYS A 48 -6.19 1.27 -1.64
C CYS A 48 -6.14 2.10 -2.92
N ASN A 49 -6.73 1.60 -4.01
CA ASN A 49 -6.81 2.28 -5.30
C ASN A 49 -5.43 2.80 -5.75
N PRO A 50 -4.46 1.92 -5.99
CA PRO A 50 -3.13 2.35 -6.44
C PRO A 50 -3.23 3.09 -7.78
N ILE A 51 -2.40 4.12 -7.96
CA ILE A 51 -2.31 4.89 -9.20
C ILE A 51 -1.70 4.08 -10.34
N LYS A 52 -0.89 3.07 -10.02
CA LYS A 52 -0.31 2.11 -10.97
C LYS A 52 -0.32 0.72 -10.36
N LYS A 53 -0.46 -0.31 -11.21
CA LYS A 53 -0.34 -1.71 -10.83
C LYS A 53 0.70 -2.38 -11.70
N ILE A 54 1.55 -3.19 -11.11
CA ILE A 54 2.59 -3.95 -11.80
C ILE A 54 2.53 -5.36 -11.27
N PHE A 55 2.32 -6.32 -12.15
CA PHE A 55 2.38 -7.72 -11.79
C PHE A 55 2.90 -8.56 -12.96
N GLY A 56 3.49 -9.69 -12.64
CA GLY A 56 4.07 -10.52 -13.68
C GLY A 56 4.82 -11.74 -13.16
N LYS A 57 5.48 -12.40 -14.08
CA LYS A 57 6.17 -13.66 -13.87
C LYS A 57 7.39 -13.74 -14.78
N GLY A 58 8.57 -13.98 -14.20
CA GLY A 58 9.79 -14.04 -14.99
C GLY A 58 10.10 -12.70 -15.67
N THR A 59 10.10 -12.69 -16.99
CA THR A 59 10.33 -11.49 -17.82
C THR A 59 9.07 -10.98 -18.50
N ASP A 60 7.90 -11.41 -18.06
CA ASP A 60 6.62 -10.96 -18.57
C ASP A 60 5.88 -10.15 -17.51
N SER A 61 5.61 -8.90 -17.81
CA SER A 61 5.00 -7.93 -16.92
C SER A 61 3.71 -7.36 -17.50
N ILE A 62 2.73 -7.17 -16.64
CA ILE A 62 1.54 -6.38 -16.92
C ILE A 62 1.64 -5.10 -16.10
N PHE A 63 1.53 -3.96 -16.78
CA PHE A 63 1.51 -2.62 -16.21
C PHE A 63 0.14 -1.99 -16.46
N ILE A 64 -0.50 -1.48 -15.41
CA ILE A 64 -1.79 -0.79 -15.51
C ILE A 64 -1.65 0.61 -14.92
N GLU A 65 -2.03 1.61 -15.70
CA GLU A 65 -2.14 3.01 -15.29
C GLU A 65 -3.37 3.64 -15.98
N ASN A 66 -4.19 4.40 -15.23
CA ASN A 66 -5.41 5.05 -15.75
C ASN A 66 -6.38 4.07 -16.45
N SER A 67 -6.48 2.84 -15.94
CA SER A 67 -7.26 1.73 -16.55
C SER A 67 -6.76 1.26 -17.93
N GLU A 68 -5.60 1.71 -18.38
CA GLU A 68 -4.92 1.19 -19.55
C GLU A 68 -3.95 0.08 -19.14
N GLU A 69 -4.11 -1.09 -19.75
CA GLU A 69 -3.24 -2.24 -19.56
C GLU A 69 -2.20 -2.33 -20.66
N LYS A 70 -0.93 -2.56 -20.28
CA LYS A 70 0.20 -2.75 -21.19
C LYS A 70 0.97 -4.01 -20.81
N HIS A 71 1.20 -4.86 -21.79
CA HIS A 71 2.14 -5.97 -21.67
C HIS A 71 3.56 -5.46 -21.96
N ILE A 72 4.49 -5.76 -21.07
CA ILE A 72 5.89 -5.32 -21.17
C ILE A 72 6.77 -6.56 -21.05
N GLU A 73 7.55 -6.85 -22.08
CA GLU A 73 8.55 -7.92 -22.06
C GLU A 73 9.80 -7.43 -21.27
N SER A 74 9.66 -7.41 -19.95
CA SER A 74 10.71 -7.02 -19.00
C SER A 74 10.42 -7.63 -17.64
N ASP A 75 11.47 -7.77 -16.84
CA ASP A 75 11.35 -8.15 -15.43
C ASP A 75 10.45 -7.16 -14.67
N PRO A 76 9.40 -7.63 -13.97
CA PRO A 76 8.50 -6.76 -13.20
C PRO A 76 9.21 -5.86 -12.18
N ILE A 77 10.35 -6.27 -11.63
CA ILE A 77 11.15 -5.43 -10.72
C ILE A 77 11.74 -4.23 -11.45
N ASN A 78 12.19 -4.40 -12.69
CA ASN A 78 12.69 -3.29 -13.49
C ASN A 78 11.54 -2.33 -13.84
N VAL A 79 10.39 -2.86 -14.27
CA VAL A 79 9.18 -2.06 -14.52
C VAL A 79 8.76 -1.28 -13.27
N LEU A 80 8.79 -1.92 -12.09
CA LEU A 80 8.50 -1.28 -10.82
C LEU A 80 9.48 -0.13 -10.55
N ARG A 81 10.79 -0.38 -10.68
CA ARG A 81 11.84 0.62 -10.42
C ARG A 81 11.74 1.85 -11.31
N GLU A 82 11.42 1.64 -12.60
CA GLU A 82 11.24 2.72 -13.58
C GLU A 82 10.00 3.58 -13.30
N ASN A 83 9.01 3.03 -12.60
CA ASN A 83 7.74 3.69 -12.32
C ASN A 83 7.61 4.21 -10.88
N MET A 84 8.59 3.96 -10.03
CA MET A 84 8.64 4.53 -8.68
C MET A 84 9.19 5.97 -8.70
N ASP A 85 8.46 6.87 -8.06
CA ASP A 85 8.94 8.22 -7.74
C ASP A 85 9.64 8.16 -6.37
N LEU A 86 10.97 8.18 -6.36
CA LEU A 86 11.79 8.06 -5.15
C LEU A 86 11.94 9.39 -4.39
N ASP A 87 11.49 10.52 -4.98
CA ASP A 87 11.73 11.86 -4.43
C ASP A 87 10.75 12.29 -3.32
N SER A 88 9.87 11.41 -2.85
CA SER A 88 8.79 11.75 -1.91
C SER A 88 9.02 11.30 -0.47
N ASN A 89 10.25 11.02 -0.06
CA ASN A 89 10.54 10.58 1.30
C ASN A 89 10.38 11.71 2.32
N HIS A 90 9.65 11.43 3.38
CA HIS A 90 9.54 12.26 4.58
C HIS A 90 10.19 11.49 5.72
N ASP A 91 11.28 12.02 6.28
CA ASP A 91 12.16 11.30 7.22
C ASP A 91 11.46 10.80 8.50
N GLU A 92 10.33 11.41 8.86
CA GLU A 92 9.60 11.09 10.10
C GLU A 92 8.47 10.07 9.92
N LEU A 93 8.06 9.74 8.69
CA LEU A 93 6.94 8.84 8.43
C LEU A 93 7.41 7.56 7.74
N PRO A 94 6.85 6.39 8.12
CA PRO A 94 7.27 5.10 7.56
C PRO A 94 6.86 4.92 6.11
N PHE A 95 5.85 5.65 5.65
CA PHE A 95 5.33 5.58 4.30
C PHE A 95 4.60 6.88 3.91
N THR A 96 4.95 7.43 2.77
CA THR A 96 4.36 8.69 2.24
C THR A 96 3.87 8.54 0.80
N GLY A 97 3.72 7.30 0.37
CA GLY A 97 3.44 6.86 -0.99
C GLY A 97 4.59 6.00 -1.50
N GLY A 98 4.30 5.15 -2.46
CA GLY A 98 5.26 4.20 -3.00
C GLY A 98 4.63 2.84 -3.28
N ALA A 99 5.45 1.81 -3.41
CA ALA A 99 5.00 0.47 -3.75
C ALA A 99 4.67 -0.37 -2.52
N ILE A 100 3.49 -0.98 -2.51
CA ILE A 100 3.11 -2.05 -1.59
C ILE A 100 2.67 -3.26 -2.40
N GLY A 101 3.13 -4.44 -2.03
CA GLY A 101 2.79 -5.67 -2.73
C GLY A 101 3.58 -6.86 -2.22
N PHE A 102 3.72 -7.88 -3.04
CA PHE A 102 4.48 -9.06 -2.71
C PHE A 102 5.44 -9.49 -3.83
N LEU A 103 6.50 -10.16 -3.42
CA LEU A 103 7.45 -10.87 -4.24
C LEU A 103 7.43 -12.34 -3.81
N SER A 104 7.05 -13.24 -4.72
CA SER A 104 7.12 -14.67 -4.49
C SER A 104 8.57 -15.14 -4.45
N TYR A 105 8.83 -16.15 -3.64
CA TYR A 105 10.12 -16.84 -3.62
C TYR A 105 10.50 -17.42 -5.00
N ASP A 106 9.51 -17.84 -5.78
CA ASP A 106 9.70 -18.44 -7.11
C ASP A 106 10.26 -17.46 -8.15
N GLN A 107 10.13 -16.15 -7.95
CA GLN A 107 10.79 -15.17 -8.81
C GLN A 107 12.32 -15.32 -8.78
N GLY A 108 12.89 -15.72 -7.63
CA GLY A 108 14.31 -16.02 -7.49
C GLY A 108 14.81 -17.09 -8.46
N ASN A 109 13.98 -18.10 -8.74
CA ASN A 109 14.31 -19.18 -9.67
C ASN A 109 14.55 -18.69 -11.11
N THR A 110 13.92 -17.55 -11.49
CA THR A 110 14.13 -16.92 -12.79
C THR A 110 15.55 -16.40 -12.97
N TYR A 111 16.17 -15.95 -11.87
CA TYR A 111 17.53 -15.40 -11.88
C TYR A 111 18.60 -16.50 -11.75
N GLU A 112 18.26 -17.63 -11.14
CA GLU A 112 19.21 -18.71 -10.81
C GLU A 112 19.16 -19.90 -11.78
N ASN A 113 18.34 -19.87 -12.85
CA ASN A 113 18.15 -20.96 -13.80
C ASN A 113 17.81 -22.32 -13.14
N ILE A 114 17.04 -22.29 -12.07
CA ILE A 114 16.60 -23.50 -11.38
C ILE A 114 15.39 -24.08 -12.12
N ASN A 115 15.40 -25.38 -12.40
CA ASN A 115 14.27 -26.08 -13.00
C ASN A 115 13.03 -25.96 -12.11
N GLN A 116 12.05 -25.20 -12.56
CA GLN A 116 10.77 -25.02 -11.87
C GLN A 116 9.93 -26.29 -11.99
N LYS A 117 9.37 -26.75 -10.89
CA LYS A 117 8.22 -27.68 -10.92
C LYS A 117 7.02 -26.93 -11.49
N SER A 118 6.10 -27.67 -12.13
CA SER A 118 4.85 -27.09 -12.67
C SER A 118 4.15 -26.25 -11.57
N ASP A 119 3.90 -25.00 -11.88
CA ASP A 119 3.13 -24.10 -11.03
C ASP A 119 1.64 -24.33 -11.27
N ASP A 120 1.01 -25.05 -10.36
CA ASP A 120 -0.43 -25.35 -10.40
C ASP A 120 -1.28 -24.12 -10.06
N PHE A 121 -0.68 -23.11 -9.42
CA PHE A 121 -1.32 -21.84 -9.08
C PHE A 121 -0.95 -20.78 -10.12
N LYS A 122 -1.91 -20.33 -10.90
CA LYS A 122 -1.75 -19.25 -11.89
C LYS A 122 -1.58 -17.87 -11.23
N MET A 123 -0.83 -17.78 -10.15
CA MET A 123 -0.55 -16.51 -9.47
C MET A 123 0.68 -15.83 -10.06
N PRO A 124 0.71 -14.49 -10.14
CA PRO A 124 1.92 -13.77 -10.50
C PRO A 124 3.01 -14.02 -9.45
N TYR A 125 4.28 -13.99 -9.86
CA TYR A 125 5.40 -14.04 -8.92
C TYR A 125 5.65 -12.71 -8.24
N ILE A 126 5.22 -11.63 -8.87
CA ILE A 126 5.29 -10.27 -8.37
C ILE A 126 3.95 -9.59 -8.58
N ALA A 127 3.46 -8.88 -7.55
CA ALA A 127 2.34 -7.97 -7.68
C ALA A 127 2.53 -6.78 -6.73
N PHE A 128 2.64 -5.57 -7.31
CA PHE A 128 2.79 -4.32 -6.59
C PHE A 128 1.79 -3.28 -7.08
N GLY A 129 1.15 -2.58 -6.13
CA GLY A 129 0.45 -1.33 -6.35
C GLY A 129 1.35 -0.16 -5.98
N ILE A 130 1.34 0.92 -6.77
CA ILE A 130 1.97 2.19 -6.42
C ILE A 130 0.88 3.11 -5.90
N TYR A 131 0.99 3.52 -4.63
CA TYR A 131 0.01 4.31 -3.90
C TYR A 131 0.54 5.72 -3.67
N ASP A 132 -0.34 6.73 -3.77
CA ASP A 132 -0.04 8.14 -3.53
C ASP A 132 -0.66 8.68 -2.23
N TRP A 133 -1.22 7.80 -1.40
CA TRP A 133 -1.79 8.11 -0.10
C TRP A 133 -1.71 6.92 0.85
N ALA A 134 -1.82 7.16 2.16
CA ALA A 134 -1.99 6.12 3.18
C ALA A 134 -2.59 6.66 4.47
N ILE A 135 -3.22 5.77 5.26
CA ILE A 135 -3.47 5.98 6.69
C ILE A 135 -2.39 5.21 7.45
N ILE A 136 -1.77 5.88 8.40
CA ILE A 136 -0.72 5.35 9.26
C ILE A 136 -1.19 5.43 10.71
N LEU A 137 -1.19 4.31 11.42
CA LEU A 137 -1.39 4.28 12.86
C LEU A 137 -0.01 4.21 13.52
N ASP A 138 0.41 5.28 14.17
CA ASP A 138 1.63 5.29 14.97
C ASP A 138 1.31 4.85 16.39
N HIS A 139 1.57 3.59 16.69
CA HIS A 139 1.27 2.98 17.99
C HIS A 139 2.18 3.52 19.11
N LYS A 140 3.33 4.05 18.77
CA LYS A 140 4.29 4.63 19.73
C LYS A 140 3.92 6.06 20.08
N LYS A 141 3.65 6.90 19.08
CA LYS A 141 3.26 8.31 19.28
C LYS A 141 1.79 8.46 19.65
N LYS A 142 0.98 7.38 19.48
CA LYS A 142 -0.48 7.40 19.67
C LYS A 142 -1.14 8.42 18.77
N GLU A 143 -0.86 8.34 17.49
CA GLU A 143 -1.43 9.20 16.44
C GLU A 143 -1.99 8.35 15.29
N THR A 144 -3.10 8.79 14.70
CA THR A 144 -3.59 8.34 13.40
C THR A 144 -3.30 9.43 12.38
N ILE A 145 -2.62 9.08 11.29
CA ILE A 145 -2.09 10.05 10.33
C ILE A 145 -2.61 9.68 8.93
N LEU A 146 -3.23 10.61 8.23
CA LEU A 146 -3.55 10.49 6.80
C LEU A 146 -2.53 11.29 6.01
N VAL A 147 -1.85 10.62 5.07
CA VAL A 147 -0.91 11.23 4.13
C VAL A 147 -1.42 11.07 2.71
N PHE A 148 -1.33 12.11 1.88
CA PHE A 148 -1.75 12.04 0.48
C PHE A 148 -1.07 13.12 -0.38
N LYS A 149 -0.86 12.80 -1.67
CA LYS A 149 -0.32 13.76 -2.66
C LYS A 149 -1.47 14.56 -3.29
N ASN A 150 -2.57 13.91 -3.64
CA ASN A 150 -3.70 14.54 -4.33
C ASN A 150 -5.00 14.36 -3.53
N LYS A 151 -5.73 15.47 -3.36
CA LYS A 151 -7.05 15.44 -2.72
C LYS A 151 -8.12 15.02 -3.75
N ASN A 152 -8.91 14.02 -3.41
CA ASN A 152 -10.01 13.48 -4.21
C ASN A 152 -11.18 13.08 -3.30
N ASN A 153 -12.29 12.61 -3.88
CA ASN A 153 -13.51 12.23 -3.14
C ASN A 153 -13.24 11.15 -2.09
N LEU A 154 -12.35 10.18 -2.38
CA LEU A 154 -11.98 9.16 -1.40
C LEU A 154 -11.30 9.80 -0.18
N ILE A 155 -10.32 10.67 -0.40
CA ILE A 155 -9.60 11.37 0.66
C ILE A 155 -10.55 12.24 1.50
N GLU A 156 -11.51 12.94 0.87
CA GLU A 156 -12.52 13.73 1.58
C GLU A 156 -13.42 12.86 2.45
N ASN A 157 -13.85 11.71 1.95
CA ASN A 157 -14.63 10.75 2.72
C ASN A 157 -13.85 10.20 3.91
N LEU A 158 -12.57 9.84 3.71
CA LEU A 158 -11.70 9.36 4.79
C LEU A 158 -11.47 10.42 5.87
N ILE A 159 -11.27 11.69 5.49
CA ILE A 159 -11.16 12.81 6.44
C ILE A 159 -12.43 12.89 7.27
N THR A 160 -13.61 12.79 6.65
CA THR A 160 -14.90 12.84 7.33
C THR A 160 -15.07 11.68 8.30
N GLN A 161 -14.79 10.45 7.86
CA GLN A 161 -14.90 9.24 8.70
C GLN A 161 -13.92 9.28 9.88
N LEU A 162 -12.67 9.66 9.64
CA LEU A 162 -11.68 9.77 10.71
C LEU A 162 -11.97 10.90 11.70
N SER A 163 -12.73 11.93 11.30
CA SER A 163 -13.12 13.04 12.16
C SER A 163 -14.39 12.78 12.97
N ASN A 164 -15.35 12.01 12.43
CA ASN A 164 -16.72 11.91 12.98
C ASN A 164 -16.93 10.83 14.05
N GLU A 165 -15.99 9.89 14.24
CA GLU A 165 -16.17 8.80 15.22
C GLU A 165 -15.82 9.16 16.67
N ILE A 166 -15.59 10.42 16.97
CA ILE A 166 -15.40 10.91 18.36
C ILE A 166 -16.74 10.98 19.14
N LEU A 167 -17.88 10.77 18.48
CA LEU A 167 -19.20 11.04 19.08
C LEU A 167 -20.01 9.78 19.47
N ILE A 168 -19.46 8.58 19.43
CA ILE A 168 -20.22 7.37 19.82
C ILE A 168 -19.38 6.49 20.74
N THR A 169 -19.18 6.90 21.97
CA THR A 169 -19.02 5.99 23.11
C THR A 169 -19.22 6.76 24.41
N GLU A 170 -20.46 7.13 24.69
CA GLU A 170 -20.98 7.28 26.05
C GLU A 170 -22.42 6.78 26.02
N ASP A 171 -22.59 5.47 26.36
CA ASP A 171 -23.72 4.95 27.11
C ASP A 171 -23.28 3.63 27.79
#